data_aa86b2bb71440671c850084d67b56077
#
_entry.id   aa86b2bb71440671c850084d67b56077
#
_cell.length_a   1.000
_cell.length_b   1.000
_cell.length_c   1.000
_cell.angle_alpha   90.00
_cell.angle_beta   90.00
_cell.angle_gamma   90.00
#
_symmetry.space_group_name_H-M   'P 1'
#
loop_
_entity.id
_entity.type
_entity.pdbx_description
1 polymer ?
#
loop_
_entity_poly.entity_id
_entity_poly.type
_entity_poly.pdbx_seq_one_letter_code
_entity_poly.pdbx_strand_id
1 'polypeptide(L)'
;MTKTFHDVDIAVLGGGMTGLMMSEALARRLPPSQSAVVLEPRDGYEHDRTFCFWDVEDIGLEDCIQHKWQKWSLRVGGEEHVAESKTYSYCHVPGDAFYKKMLSTIDGSSTTSMHLGTTARDVSPQSSGFCRIETDHGEITAKHVFDTRPSPALVEASTTLQHFVGWHVRTTRPVFDPTTVTLMDFDVPQEHGLHFMYVLPFSETEAVVESTFFSRDVLAPEVYENYIRGYLIGRYQLTLEEATDIE
;
A
#
# COMPACT_ATOMS: atom_id res chain seq x y z
N MET A 1 -18.10 17.25 18.50
CA MET A 1 -18.85 16.31 19.35
C MET A 1 -17.85 15.34 19.94
N THR A 2 -17.77 15.22 21.27
CA THR A 2 -16.87 14.28 21.93
C THR A 2 -17.36 12.86 21.63
N LYS A 3 -16.58 12.07 20.89
CA LYS A 3 -16.89 10.65 20.70
C LYS A 3 -16.77 9.98 22.06
N THR A 4 -17.84 9.37 22.58
CA THR A 4 -17.78 8.58 23.81
C THR A 4 -17.25 7.21 23.44
N PHE A 5 -16.03 6.92 23.87
CA PHE A 5 -15.45 5.59 23.70
C PHE A 5 -15.87 4.69 24.87
N HIS A 6 -16.14 3.46 24.57
CA HIS A 6 -16.42 2.42 25.56
C HIS A 6 -15.26 1.43 25.61
N ASP A 7 -15.17 0.68 26.71
CA ASP A 7 -14.23 -0.44 26.80
C ASP A 7 -14.54 -1.46 25.70
N VAL A 8 -13.49 -1.94 25.02
CA VAL A 8 -13.61 -2.92 23.95
C VAL A 8 -12.75 -4.15 24.24
N ASP A 9 -13.05 -5.26 23.59
CA ASP A 9 -12.20 -6.44 23.71
C ASP A 9 -10.93 -6.30 22.87
N ILE A 10 -11.05 -5.72 21.67
CA ILE A 10 -9.94 -5.60 20.72
C ILE A 10 -9.87 -4.17 20.16
N ALA A 11 -8.67 -3.62 20.15
CA ALA A 11 -8.36 -2.39 19.42
C ALA A 11 -7.31 -2.67 18.34
N VAL A 12 -7.57 -2.21 17.11
CA VAL A 12 -6.63 -2.22 15.99
C VAL A 12 -6.20 -0.79 15.73
N LEU A 13 -4.89 -0.53 15.80
CA LEU A 13 -4.33 0.80 15.58
C LEU A 13 -3.72 0.88 14.20
N GLY A 14 -4.25 1.76 13.37
CA GLY A 14 -3.92 1.94 11.96
C GLY A 14 -4.87 1.16 11.03
N GLY A 15 -5.44 1.88 10.07
CA GLY A 15 -6.31 1.37 9.02
C GLY A 15 -5.57 1.18 7.68
N GLY A 16 -4.28 0.84 7.71
CA GLY A 16 -3.54 0.40 6.53
C GLY A 16 -3.97 -1.00 6.09
N MET A 17 -3.31 -1.57 5.08
CA MET A 17 -3.65 -2.89 4.54
C MET A 17 -3.78 -3.95 5.65
N THR A 18 -2.75 -4.07 6.50
CA THR A 18 -2.74 -5.07 7.60
C THR A 18 -3.87 -4.85 8.59
N GLY A 19 -4.08 -3.60 9.02
CA GLY A 19 -5.13 -3.25 9.98
C GLY A 19 -6.53 -3.51 9.42
N LEU A 20 -6.78 -3.16 8.17
CA LEU A 20 -8.06 -3.39 7.50
C LEU A 20 -8.33 -4.88 7.26
N MET A 21 -7.36 -5.67 6.79
CA MET A 21 -7.52 -7.12 6.63
C MET A 21 -7.82 -7.81 7.97
N MET A 22 -7.11 -7.42 9.02
CA MET A 22 -7.37 -7.92 10.36
C MET A 22 -8.79 -7.54 10.83
N SER A 23 -9.18 -6.31 10.62
CA SER A 23 -10.49 -5.78 11.06
C SER A 23 -11.65 -6.43 10.30
N GLU A 24 -11.46 -6.70 9.00
CA GLU A 24 -12.39 -7.46 8.18
C GLU A 24 -12.57 -8.89 8.72
N ALA A 25 -11.46 -9.55 9.05
CA ALA A 25 -11.49 -10.89 9.64
C ALA A 25 -12.18 -10.90 11.02
N LEU A 26 -11.98 -9.86 11.85
CA LEU A 26 -12.69 -9.68 13.12
C LEU A 26 -14.18 -9.46 12.87
N ALA A 27 -14.54 -8.59 11.93
CA ALA A 27 -15.95 -8.32 11.59
C ALA A 27 -16.72 -9.58 11.19
N ARG A 28 -16.07 -10.54 10.52
CA ARG A 28 -16.68 -11.81 10.14
C ARG A 28 -16.73 -12.86 11.24
N ARG A 29 -15.80 -12.82 12.21
CA ARG A 29 -15.54 -13.96 13.11
C ARG A 29 -15.79 -13.68 14.59
N LEU A 30 -15.81 -12.42 15.01
CA LEU A 30 -16.05 -12.08 16.41
C LEU A 30 -17.45 -12.51 16.83
N PRO A 31 -17.56 -13.20 17.97
CA PRO A 31 -18.86 -13.52 18.54
C PRO A 31 -19.57 -12.25 19.01
N PRO A 32 -20.92 -12.22 19.04
CA PRO A 32 -21.68 -11.04 19.45
C PRO A 32 -21.40 -10.50 20.86
N SER A 33 -20.75 -11.31 21.70
CA SER A 33 -20.35 -10.93 23.07
C SER A 33 -19.01 -10.18 23.13
N GLN A 34 -18.33 -10.01 21.99
CA GLN A 34 -17.05 -9.32 21.90
C GLN A 34 -17.16 -8.12 20.95
N SER A 35 -16.30 -7.13 21.18
CA SER A 35 -16.26 -5.91 20.39
C SER A 35 -14.86 -5.57 19.94
N ALA A 36 -14.75 -5.01 18.73
CA ALA A 36 -13.51 -4.49 18.19
C ALA A 36 -13.68 -3.05 17.69
N VAL A 37 -12.61 -2.25 17.82
CA VAL A 37 -12.53 -0.91 17.27
C VAL A 37 -11.28 -0.78 16.43
N VAL A 38 -11.40 -0.08 15.30
CA VAL A 38 -10.27 0.31 14.45
C VAL A 38 -10.08 1.81 14.55
N LEU A 39 -8.87 2.25 14.86
CA LEU A 39 -8.52 3.66 14.98
C LEU A 39 -7.62 4.06 13.82
N GLU A 40 -8.09 4.98 12.99
CA GLU A 40 -7.39 5.45 11.80
C GLU A 40 -7.33 6.98 11.79
N PRO A 41 -6.13 7.58 11.67
CA PRO A 41 -6.00 9.04 11.63
C PRO A 41 -6.61 9.71 10.40
N ARG A 42 -6.68 9.03 9.26
CA ARG A 42 -7.28 9.58 8.04
C ARG A 42 -8.77 9.80 8.20
N ASP A 43 -9.28 10.87 7.61
CA ASP A 43 -10.72 11.18 7.58
C ASP A 43 -11.49 10.31 6.57
N GLY A 44 -10.79 9.72 5.61
CA GLY A 44 -11.34 8.87 4.56
C GLY A 44 -10.26 8.09 3.83
N TYR A 45 -10.69 7.29 2.85
CA TYR A 45 -9.82 6.55 1.95
C TYR A 45 -10.01 7.06 0.53
N GLU A 46 -8.90 7.34 -0.13
CA GLU A 46 -8.82 7.78 -1.52
C GLU A 46 -8.07 6.73 -2.36
N HIS A 47 -7.98 6.95 -3.65
CA HIS A 47 -7.18 6.10 -4.54
C HIS A 47 -5.70 6.50 -4.42
N ASP A 48 -5.10 6.23 -3.24
CA ASP A 48 -3.76 6.67 -2.84
C ASP A 48 -2.72 5.55 -2.83
N ARG A 49 -3.12 4.30 -3.15
CA ARG A 49 -2.27 3.11 -3.06
C ARG A 49 -2.52 2.14 -4.20
N THR A 50 -1.42 1.51 -4.59
CA THR A 50 -1.39 0.34 -5.46
C THR A 50 -0.81 -0.82 -4.66
N PHE A 51 -1.58 -1.89 -4.50
CA PHE A 51 -1.13 -3.07 -3.78
C PHE A 51 -0.76 -4.16 -4.77
N CYS A 52 0.45 -4.71 -4.64
CA CYS A 52 0.91 -5.83 -5.44
C CYS A 52 1.44 -6.94 -4.55
N PHE A 53 1.14 -8.19 -4.93
CA PHE A 53 1.58 -9.37 -4.19
C PHE A 53 1.67 -10.59 -5.10
N TRP A 54 2.41 -11.59 -4.64
CA TRP A 54 2.47 -12.91 -5.29
C TRP A 54 1.29 -13.75 -4.82
N ASP A 55 0.52 -14.25 -5.78
CA ASP A 55 -0.65 -15.12 -5.55
C ASP A 55 -0.16 -16.54 -5.19
N VAL A 56 0.23 -16.71 -3.93
CA VAL A 56 0.76 -17.96 -3.37
C VAL A 56 -0.33 -18.71 -2.61
N GLU A 57 -1.20 -17.96 -1.93
CA GLU A 57 -2.31 -18.47 -1.11
C GLU A 57 -3.52 -17.56 -1.32
N ASP A 58 -4.73 -18.13 -1.19
CA ASP A 58 -5.95 -17.33 -1.15
C ASP A 58 -6.00 -16.49 0.13
N ILE A 59 -5.77 -15.21 -0.04
CA ILE A 59 -5.85 -14.21 1.05
C ILE A 59 -7.19 -13.45 1.05
N GLY A 60 -8.17 -13.93 0.28
CA GLY A 60 -9.50 -13.35 0.20
C GLY A 60 -9.60 -12.06 -0.61
N LEU A 61 -8.66 -11.79 -1.53
CA LEU A 61 -8.64 -10.59 -2.37
C LEU A 61 -8.92 -10.87 -3.85
N GLU A 62 -9.29 -12.09 -4.23
CA GLU A 62 -9.46 -12.49 -5.63
C GLU A 62 -10.40 -11.57 -6.43
N ASP A 63 -11.49 -11.14 -5.82
CA ASP A 63 -12.48 -10.23 -6.41
C ASP A 63 -12.03 -8.76 -6.50
N CYS A 64 -10.89 -8.41 -5.89
CA CYS A 64 -10.27 -7.09 -5.98
C CYS A 64 -9.12 -7.04 -6.98
N ILE A 65 -8.63 -8.20 -7.44
CA ILE A 65 -7.52 -8.25 -8.38
C ILE A 65 -7.97 -7.75 -9.74
N GLN A 66 -7.32 -6.69 -10.24
CA GLN A 66 -7.57 -6.16 -11.58
C GLN A 66 -6.63 -6.73 -12.63
N HIS A 67 -5.39 -7.00 -12.26
CA HIS A 67 -4.39 -7.55 -13.17
C HIS A 67 -3.60 -8.68 -12.54
N LYS A 68 -3.22 -9.67 -13.38
CA LYS A 68 -2.31 -10.77 -13.03
C LYS A 68 -1.27 -10.93 -14.13
N TRP A 69 0.01 -10.97 -13.73
CA TRP A 69 1.12 -11.26 -14.63
C TRP A 69 1.78 -12.56 -14.22
N GLN A 70 2.07 -13.40 -15.22
CA GLN A 70 2.87 -14.62 -15.02
C GLN A 70 4.31 -14.46 -15.46
N LYS A 71 4.65 -13.29 -16.03
CA LYS A 71 6.00 -12.91 -16.45
C LYS A 71 6.45 -11.65 -15.74
N TRP A 72 7.71 -11.63 -15.38
CA TRP A 72 8.35 -10.44 -14.80
C TRP A 72 9.78 -10.33 -15.30
N SER A 73 10.27 -9.10 -15.39
CA SER A 73 11.63 -8.81 -15.82
C SER A 73 12.42 -8.05 -14.75
N LEU A 74 13.73 -8.29 -14.80
CA LEU A 74 14.76 -7.54 -14.10
C LEU A 74 15.75 -7.06 -15.14
N ARG A 75 16.21 -5.79 -15.06
CA ARG A 75 17.25 -5.25 -15.93
C ARG A 75 18.43 -4.75 -15.12
N VAL A 76 19.63 -5.15 -15.55
CA VAL A 76 20.90 -4.70 -14.94
C VAL A 76 22.03 -4.80 -15.94
N GLY A 77 22.84 -3.76 -16.05
CA GLY A 77 24.03 -3.74 -16.91
C GLY A 77 23.71 -3.86 -18.42
N GLY A 78 22.56 -3.37 -18.85
CA GLY A 78 22.09 -3.45 -20.24
C GLY A 78 21.42 -4.77 -20.61
N GLU A 79 21.38 -5.75 -19.71
CA GLU A 79 20.77 -7.06 -19.93
C GLU A 79 19.39 -7.15 -19.27
N GLU A 80 18.43 -7.78 -19.94
CA GLU A 80 17.10 -8.05 -19.42
C GLU A 80 16.93 -9.55 -19.12
N HIS A 81 16.57 -9.84 -17.88
CA HIS A 81 16.32 -11.20 -17.41
C HIS A 81 14.82 -11.37 -17.20
N VAL A 82 14.19 -12.21 -18.00
CA VAL A 82 12.77 -12.50 -17.91
C VAL A 82 12.56 -13.86 -17.24
N ALA A 83 11.68 -13.88 -16.25
CA ALA A 83 11.22 -15.11 -15.61
C ALA A 83 9.70 -15.28 -15.83
N GLU A 84 9.25 -16.52 -15.86
CA GLU A 84 7.84 -16.88 -16.03
C GLU A 84 7.46 -17.98 -15.05
N SER A 85 6.28 -17.89 -14.45
CA SER A 85 5.70 -18.94 -13.64
C SER A 85 4.31 -19.31 -14.13
N LYS A 86 4.05 -20.62 -14.19
CA LYS A 86 2.69 -21.13 -14.48
C LYS A 86 1.86 -21.35 -13.21
N THR A 87 2.51 -21.28 -12.05
CA THR A 87 1.90 -21.56 -10.75
C THR A 87 1.55 -20.28 -10.00
N TYR A 88 2.45 -19.29 -10.06
CA TYR A 88 2.30 -18.04 -9.31
C TYR A 88 2.09 -16.88 -10.27
N SER A 89 1.22 -15.98 -9.88
CA SER A 89 1.01 -14.72 -10.58
C SER A 89 1.42 -13.57 -9.68
N TYR A 90 1.94 -12.52 -10.27
CA TYR A 90 2.06 -11.23 -9.62
C TYR A 90 0.76 -10.47 -9.83
N CYS A 91 0.10 -10.12 -8.75
CA CYS A 91 -1.25 -9.57 -8.76
C CYS A 91 -1.25 -8.10 -8.40
N HIS A 92 -2.13 -7.34 -9.04
CA HIS A 92 -2.41 -5.94 -8.76
C HIS A 92 -3.82 -5.77 -8.20
N VAL A 93 -3.91 -5.09 -7.07
CA VAL A 93 -5.16 -4.67 -6.43
C VAL A 93 -5.12 -3.15 -6.24
N PRO A 94 -6.00 -2.40 -6.92
CA PRO A 94 -6.14 -0.97 -6.69
C PRO A 94 -6.57 -0.67 -5.25
N GLY A 95 -6.09 0.44 -4.70
CA GLY A 95 -6.40 0.85 -3.33
C GLY A 95 -7.90 1.01 -3.09
N ASP A 96 -8.62 1.65 -4.00
CA ASP A 96 -10.06 1.87 -3.91
C ASP A 96 -10.87 0.57 -3.88
N ALA A 97 -10.51 -0.42 -4.71
CA ALA A 97 -11.15 -1.74 -4.72
C ALA A 97 -10.93 -2.46 -3.39
N PHE A 98 -9.69 -2.42 -2.88
CA PHE A 98 -9.33 -2.97 -1.58
C PHE A 98 -10.10 -2.30 -0.44
N TYR A 99 -10.06 -0.97 -0.36
CA TYR A 99 -10.74 -0.22 0.70
C TYR A 99 -12.25 -0.45 0.68
N LYS A 100 -12.86 -0.39 -0.49
CA LYS A 100 -14.30 -0.65 -0.64
C LYS A 100 -14.70 -2.02 -0.10
N LYS A 101 -13.92 -3.06 -0.41
CA LYS A 101 -14.17 -4.42 0.09
C LYS A 101 -14.05 -4.48 1.62
N MET A 102 -12.95 -4.01 2.18
CA MET A 102 -12.69 -4.09 3.62
C MET A 102 -13.74 -3.30 4.41
N LEU A 103 -13.98 -2.05 4.02
CA LEU A 103 -14.92 -1.18 4.71
C LEU A 103 -16.35 -1.68 4.63
N SER A 104 -16.80 -2.21 3.49
CA SER A 104 -18.16 -2.76 3.36
C SER A 104 -18.45 -3.88 4.35
N THR A 105 -17.46 -4.72 4.67
CA THR A 105 -17.59 -5.79 5.65
C THR A 105 -17.60 -5.22 7.09
N ILE A 106 -16.72 -4.26 7.37
CA ILE A 106 -16.63 -3.62 8.69
C ILE A 106 -17.91 -2.84 9.00
N ASP A 107 -18.40 -2.05 8.05
CA ASP A 107 -19.62 -1.24 8.20
C ASP A 107 -20.88 -2.09 8.41
N GLY A 108 -20.92 -3.28 7.82
CA GLY A 108 -22.01 -4.25 8.03
C GLY A 108 -21.93 -5.03 9.35
N SER A 109 -20.85 -4.87 10.14
CA SER A 109 -20.63 -5.62 11.36
C SER A 109 -21.33 -4.98 12.56
N SER A 110 -21.88 -5.82 13.44
CA SER A 110 -22.38 -5.40 14.76
C SER A 110 -21.32 -5.48 15.86
N THR A 111 -20.16 -6.08 15.58
CA THR A 111 -19.10 -6.35 16.57
C THR A 111 -17.83 -5.54 16.34
N THR A 112 -17.65 -5.00 15.14
CA THR A 112 -16.44 -4.25 14.76
C THR A 112 -16.83 -2.88 14.22
N SER A 113 -16.21 -1.81 14.70
CA SER A 113 -16.46 -0.44 14.27
C SER A 113 -15.17 0.24 13.80
N MET A 114 -15.31 1.13 12.80
CA MET A 114 -14.23 1.95 12.28
C MET A 114 -14.36 3.39 12.77
N HIS A 115 -13.27 3.95 13.32
CA HIS A 115 -13.19 5.33 13.76
C HIS A 115 -12.13 6.07 12.94
N LEU A 116 -12.58 6.69 11.87
CA LEU A 116 -11.78 7.60 11.04
C LEU A 116 -11.53 8.93 11.77
N GLY A 117 -10.48 9.65 11.39
CA GLY A 117 -10.07 10.90 11.99
C GLY A 117 -9.69 10.71 13.47
N THR A 118 -9.18 9.53 13.85
CA THR A 118 -8.86 9.23 15.24
C THR A 118 -7.42 8.71 15.36
N THR A 119 -6.58 9.52 15.97
CA THR A 119 -5.16 9.21 16.18
C THR A 119 -4.94 8.57 17.55
N ALA A 120 -4.48 7.31 17.60
CA ALA A 120 -3.96 6.72 18.82
C ALA A 120 -2.55 7.25 19.09
N ARG A 121 -2.36 7.94 20.23
CA ARG A 121 -1.11 8.63 20.58
C ARG A 121 -0.21 7.78 21.46
N ASP A 122 -0.79 7.15 22.49
CA ASP A 122 -0.07 6.30 23.44
C ASP A 122 -0.86 5.04 23.75
N VAL A 123 -0.13 3.97 24.06
CA VAL A 123 -0.68 2.69 24.48
C VAL A 123 0.06 2.24 25.72
N SER A 124 -0.64 2.15 26.84
CA SER A 124 -0.05 1.76 28.10
C SER A 124 -0.79 0.59 28.74
N PRO A 125 -0.08 -0.51 29.10
CA PRO A 125 -0.68 -1.62 29.83
C PRO A 125 -1.05 -1.18 31.23
N GLN A 126 -2.21 -1.68 31.71
CA GLN A 126 -2.74 -1.41 33.04
C GLN A 126 -2.63 -2.63 33.94
N SER A 127 -2.56 -2.42 35.26
CA SER A 127 -2.52 -3.51 36.25
C SER A 127 -3.77 -4.40 36.24
N SER A 128 -4.87 -3.92 35.65
CA SER A 128 -6.12 -4.67 35.43
C SER A 128 -6.04 -5.72 34.34
N GLY A 129 -4.93 -5.79 33.56
CA GLY A 129 -4.78 -6.65 32.40
C GLY A 129 -5.36 -6.05 31.11
N PHE A 130 -5.82 -4.80 31.15
CA PHE A 130 -6.25 -4.04 29.99
C PHE A 130 -5.13 -3.12 29.50
N CYS A 131 -5.25 -2.62 28.28
CA CYS A 131 -4.43 -1.54 27.74
C CYS A 131 -5.27 -0.27 27.66
N ARG A 132 -4.69 0.85 28.12
CA ARG A 132 -5.23 2.18 27.90
C ARG A 132 -4.63 2.75 26.62
N ILE A 133 -5.49 3.28 25.78
CA ILE A 133 -5.15 3.91 24.51
C ILE A 133 -5.57 5.37 24.59
N GLU A 134 -4.60 6.29 24.57
CA GLU A 134 -4.86 7.71 24.49
C GLU A 134 -5.07 8.12 23.03
N THR A 135 -6.16 8.82 22.77
CA THR A 135 -6.48 9.34 21.44
C THR A 135 -6.67 10.85 21.48
N ASP A 136 -6.75 11.48 20.30
CA ASP A 136 -7.10 12.90 20.18
C ASP A 136 -8.57 13.20 20.53
N HIS A 137 -9.40 12.17 20.71
CA HIS A 137 -10.83 12.29 21.05
C HIS A 137 -11.18 11.74 22.44
N GLY A 138 -10.19 11.30 23.22
CA GLY A 138 -10.38 10.72 24.54
C GLY A 138 -9.65 9.41 24.72
N GLU A 139 -10.01 8.64 25.74
CA GLU A 139 -9.35 7.38 26.09
C GLU A 139 -10.24 6.20 25.73
N ILE A 140 -9.60 5.10 25.32
CA ILE A 140 -10.21 3.78 25.08
C ILE A 140 -9.48 2.77 25.93
N THR A 141 -10.23 1.82 26.51
CA THR A 141 -9.65 0.67 27.19
C THR A 141 -9.91 -0.58 26.36
N ALA A 142 -8.87 -1.37 26.09
CA ALA A 142 -8.96 -2.61 25.31
C ALA A 142 -8.28 -3.77 26.03
N LYS A 143 -8.83 -5.00 25.91
CA LYS A 143 -8.17 -6.21 26.42
C LYS A 143 -6.95 -6.59 25.56
N HIS A 144 -7.10 -6.45 24.25
CA HIS A 144 -6.04 -6.75 23.28
C HIS A 144 -5.85 -5.56 22.34
N VAL A 145 -4.59 -5.22 22.07
CA VAL A 145 -4.23 -4.16 21.14
C VAL A 145 -3.33 -4.75 20.06
N PHE A 146 -3.74 -4.54 18.81
CA PHE A 146 -2.95 -4.86 17.63
C PHE A 146 -2.51 -3.55 16.98
N ASP A 147 -1.25 -3.21 17.17
CA ASP A 147 -0.66 -2.02 16.58
C ASP A 147 -0.04 -2.37 15.23
N THR A 148 -0.69 -1.95 14.15
CA THR A 148 -0.25 -2.19 12.78
C THR A 148 0.50 -0.99 12.19
N ARG A 149 0.75 0.04 12.99
CA ARG A 149 1.50 1.23 12.61
C ARG A 149 3.00 0.92 12.58
N PRO A 150 3.78 1.62 11.74
CA PRO A 150 5.24 1.54 11.82
C PRO A 150 5.72 1.93 13.22
N SER A 151 6.60 1.11 13.81
CA SER A 151 7.19 1.44 15.10
C SER A 151 8.13 2.64 14.97
N PRO A 152 7.97 3.72 15.76
CA PRO A 152 8.88 4.85 15.74
C PRO A 152 10.34 4.44 15.98
N ALA A 153 10.59 3.51 16.89
CA ALA A 153 11.92 3.01 17.17
C ALA A 153 12.56 2.29 15.96
N LEU A 154 11.78 1.60 15.14
CA LEU A 154 12.27 0.99 13.90
C LEU A 154 12.57 2.05 12.83
N VAL A 155 11.74 3.08 12.74
CA VAL A 155 11.95 4.19 11.80
C VAL A 155 13.22 4.96 12.17
N GLU A 156 13.42 5.28 13.45
CA GLU A 156 14.64 5.95 13.95
C GLU A 156 15.90 5.10 13.78
N ALA A 157 15.80 3.77 13.94
CA ALA A 157 16.92 2.85 13.78
C ALA A 157 17.23 2.55 12.30
N SER A 158 16.34 2.89 11.37
CA SER A 158 16.54 2.64 9.94
C SER A 158 17.68 3.50 9.41
N THR A 159 18.64 2.84 8.76
CA THR A 159 19.74 3.52 8.06
C THR A 159 19.45 3.74 6.59
N THR A 160 18.40 3.10 6.07
CA THR A 160 17.98 3.15 4.67
C THR A 160 16.46 3.15 4.62
N LEU A 161 15.93 4.10 3.90
CA LEU A 161 14.49 4.22 3.62
C LEU A 161 14.20 3.72 2.21
N GLN A 162 13.08 3.04 2.03
CA GLN A 162 12.49 2.84 0.71
C GLN A 162 11.48 3.96 0.48
N HIS A 163 11.66 4.68 -0.60
CA HIS A 163 10.76 5.77 -0.97
C HIS A 163 10.63 5.86 -2.50
N PHE A 164 9.47 6.31 -2.96
CA PHE A 164 9.13 6.31 -4.38
C PHE A 164 8.07 7.35 -4.74
N VAL A 165 7.98 7.63 -6.03
CA VAL A 165 6.84 8.30 -6.68
C VAL A 165 6.46 7.45 -7.88
N GLY A 166 5.17 7.21 -8.04
CA GLY A 166 4.60 6.50 -9.18
C GLY A 166 3.67 7.41 -9.97
N TRP A 167 3.67 7.25 -11.28
CA TRP A 167 2.73 7.90 -12.19
C TRP A 167 1.87 6.87 -12.88
N HIS A 168 0.58 7.14 -12.99
CA HIS A 168 -0.30 6.43 -13.89
C HIS A 168 -0.21 7.09 -15.28
N VAL A 169 0.36 6.37 -16.22
CA VAL A 169 0.71 6.89 -17.55
C VAL A 169 -0.18 6.29 -18.61
N ARG A 170 -0.81 7.12 -19.43
CA ARG A 170 -1.45 6.75 -20.69
C ARG A 170 -0.69 7.31 -21.87
N THR A 171 -0.53 6.50 -22.91
CA THR A 171 0.20 6.87 -24.12
C THR A 171 -0.70 6.88 -25.34
N THR A 172 -0.38 7.74 -26.31
CA THR A 172 -1.14 7.87 -27.56
C THR A 172 -0.86 6.73 -28.56
N ARG A 173 0.17 5.92 -28.30
CA ARG A 173 0.56 4.75 -29.12
C ARG A 173 0.97 3.58 -28.25
N PRO A 174 0.86 2.33 -28.73
CA PRO A 174 1.35 1.15 -28.02
C PRO A 174 2.85 1.23 -27.74
N VAL A 175 3.24 1.06 -26.48
CA VAL A 175 4.65 1.06 -26.04
C VAL A 175 4.94 0.05 -24.94
N PHE A 176 3.93 -0.37 -24.17
CA PHE A 176 4.10 -1.32 -23.07
C PHE A 176 3.79 -2.76 -23.52
N ASP A 177 4.49 -3.72 -22.94
CA ASP A 177 4.12 -5.14 -23.04
C ASP A 177 3.19 -5.50 -21.85
N PRO A 178 1.87 -5.67 -22.08
CA PRO A 178 0.93 -5.93 -20.99
C PRO A 178 1.08 -7.32 -20.37
N THR A 179 1.95 -8.17 -20.91
CA THR A 179 2.17 -9.54 -20.42
C THR A 179 3.29 -9.65 -19.39
N THR A 180 4.16 -8.63 -19.29
CA THR A 180 5.38 -8.70 -18.51
C THR A 180 5.53 -7.49 -17.60
N VAL A 181 5.51 -7.69 -16.28
CA VAL A 181 5.81 -6.63 -15.32
C VAL A 181 7.32 -6.41 -15.22
N THR A 182 7.77 -5.15 -15.21
CA THR A 182 9.16 -4.82 -14.86
C THR A 182 9.24 -4.62 -13.35
N LEU A 183 9.78 -5.60 -12.64
CA LEU A 183 9.91 -5.51 -11.18
C LEU A 183 11.02 -4.54 -10.77
N MET A 184 12.16 -4.58 -11.45
CA MET A 184 13.28 -3.68 -11.16
C MET A 184 14.10 -3.48 -12.44
N ASP A 185 14.12 -2.26 -12.93
CA ASP A 185 15.05 -1.83 -13.98
C ASP A 185 16.12 -0.95 -13.34
N PHE A 186 17.33 -1.51 -13.14
CA PHE A 186 18.46 -0.81 -12.54
C PHE A 186 19.30 -0.03 -13.57
N ASP A 187 18.98 -0.10 -14.86
CA ASP A 187 19.69 0.63 -15.93
C ASP A 187 19.28 2.11 -15.95
N VAL A 188 19.32 2.72 -14.77
CA VAL A 188 18.99 4.11 -14.47
C VAL A 188 20.10 4.74 -13.63
N PRO A 189 20.23 6.08 -13.58
CA PRO A 189 21.23 6.72 -12.74
C PRO A 189 21.12 6.35 -11.27
N GLN A 190 22.28 6.12 -10.61
CA GLN A 190 22.40 5.64 -9.22
C GLN A 190 22.96 6.72 -8.27
N GLU A 191 22.78 8.00 -8.57
CA GLU A 191 23.44 9.13 -7.90
C GLU A 191 22.98 9.35 -6.46
N HIS A 192 21.73 8.95 -6.13
CA HIS A 192 21.10 9.19 -4.84
C HIS A 192 20.93 7.93 -3.97
N GLY A 193 21.55 6.83 -4.35
CA GLY A 193 21.41 5.53 -3.69
C GLY A 193 21.04 4.43 -4.67
N LEU A 194 20.57 3.30 -4.15
CA LEU A 194 20.08 2.24 -5.02
C LEU A 194 18.75 2.69 -5.65
N HIS A 195 18.73 2.81 -6.98
CA HIS A 195 17.61 3.30 -7.75
C HIS A 195 17.17 2.28 -8.79
N PHE A 196 15.89 2.08 -8.94
CA PHE A 196 15.30 1.30 -10.03
C PHE A 196 13.94 1.85 -10.45
N MET A 197 13.58 1.56 -11.70
CA MET A 197 12.22 1.80 -12.18
C MET A 197 11.40 0.52 -12.05
N TYR A 198 10.14 0.69 -11.68
CA TYR A 198 9.14 -0.35 -11.58
C TYR A 198 8.01 -0.01 -12.54
N VAL A 199 7.56 -0.99 -13.36
CA VAL A 199 6.51 -0.76 -14.36
C VAL A 199 5.45 -1.85 -14.29
N LEU A 200 4.21 -1.43 -14.09
CA LEU A 200 3.01 -2.27 -14.11
C LEU A 200 2.20 -1.97 -15.37
N PRO A 201 2.37 -2.72 -16.47
CA PRO A 201 1.66 -2.45 -17.70
C PRO A 201 0.26 -3.08 -17.65
N PHE A 202 -0.77 -2.24 -17.69
CA PHE A 202 -2.16 -2.69 -17.71
C PHE A 202 -2.68 -2.95 -19.12
N SER A 203 -2.13 -2.24 -20.10
CA SER A 203 -2.38 -2.44 -21.52
C SER A 203 -1.15 -2.03 -22.33
N GLU A 204 -1.23 -2.11 -23.66
CA GLU A 204 -0.16 -1.59 -24.53
C GLU A 204 0.04 -0.07 -24.41
N THR A 205 -0.95 0.64 -23.87
CA THR A 205 -0.95 2.12 -23.77
C THR A 205 -1.13 2.64 -22.36
N GLU A 206 -1.19 1.77 -21.35
CA GLU A 206 -1.45 2.19 -19.96
C GLU A 206 -0.58 1.42 -18.98
N ALA A 207 0.10 2.14 -18.10
CA ALA A 207 0.95 1.56 -17.05
C ALA A 207 1.08 2.47 -15.83
N VAL A 208 1.37 1.89 -14.67
CA VAL A 208 2.02 2.61 -13.58
C VAL A 208 3.54 2.52 -13.79
N VAL A 209 4.20 3.67 -13.73
CA VAL A 209 5.67 3.78 -13.81
C VAL A 209 6.17 4.46 -12.54
N GLU A 210 7.01 3.78 -11.79
CA GLU A 210 7.46 4.21 -10.48
C GLU A 210 8.99 4.33 -10.44
N SER A 211 9.47 5.45 -9.89
CA SER A 211 10.87 5.68 -9.56
C SER A 211 11.08 5.39 -8.08
N THR A 212 11.81 4.31 -7.76
CA THR A 212 11.99 3.79 -6.41
C THR A 212 13.45 3.87 -5.97
N PHE A 213 13.67 4.38 -4.77
CA PHE A 213 14.98 4.50 -4.16
C PHE A 213 15.08 3.76 -2.83
N PHE A 214 16.29 3.26 -2.56
CA PHE A 214 16.76 2.93 -1.22
C PHE A 214 17.90 3.88 -0.87
N SER A 215 17.63 4.86 -0.01
CA SER A 215 18.62 5.83 0.45
C SER A 215 18.34 6.29 1.88
N ARG A 216 19.22 7.12 2.44
CA ARG A 216 19.03 7.67 3.79
C ARG A 216 17.97 8.75 3.85
N ASP A 217 17.92 9.57 2.81
CA ASP A 217 17.08 10.76 2.77
C ASP A 217 16.05 10.63 1.66
N VAL A 218 14.81 11.04 1.96
CA VAL A 218 13.76 11.18 0.95
C VAL A 218 14.08 12.37 0.06
N LEU A 219 14.01 12.18 -1.26
CA LEU A 219 14.32 13.21 -2.23
C LEU A 219 13.12 14.17 -2.42
N ALA A 220 13.39 15.32 -3.04
CA ALA A 220 12.31 16.21 -3.47
C ALA A 220 11.47 15.55 -4.58
N PRO A 221 10.14 15.75 -4.61
CA PRO A 221 9.24 15.11 -5.59
C PRO A 221 9.69 15.26 -7.03
N GLU A 222 10.19 16.43 -7.39
CA GLU A 222 10.64 16.77 -8.74
C GLU A 222 11.80 15.89 -9.22
N VAL A 223 12.59 15.34 -8.31
CA VAL A 223 13.70 14.43 -8.64
C VAL A 223 13.17 13.13 -9.21
N TYR A 224 12.18 12.52 -8.53
CA TYR A 224 11.54 11.28 -9.01
C TYR A 224 10.82 11.49 -10.33
N GLU A 225 10.09 12.61 -10.46
CA GLU A 225 9.39 12.96 -11.68
C GLU A 225 10.35 13.10 -12.88
N ASN A 226 11.50 13.73 -12.67
CA ASN A 226 12.51 13.85 -13.71
C ASN A 226 13.07 12.48 -14.12
N TYR A 227 13.25 11.55 -13.19
CA TYR A 227 13.66 10.19 -13.52
C TYR A 227 12.58 9.43 -14.29
N ILE A 228 11.30 9.56 -13.90
CA ILE A 228 10.18 8.93 -14.63
C ILE A 228 10.12 9.49 -16.06
N ARG A 229 10.19 10.81 -16.24
CA ARG A 229 10.22 11.45 -17.57
C ARG A 229 11.39 10.97 -18.42
N GLY A 230 12.59 10.98 -17.84
CA GLY A 230 13.80 10.50 -18.51
C GLY A 230 13.70 9.03 -18.92
N TYR A 231 13.10 8.20 -18.08
CA TYR A 231 12.88 6.79 -18.35
C TYR A 231 11.87 6.57 -19.48
N LEU A 232 10.74 7.27 -19.46
CA LEU A 232 9.72 7.19 -20.52
C LEU A 232 10.30 7.61 -21.88
N ILE A 233 11.09 8.68 -21.92
CA ILE A 233 11.77 9.14 -23.13
C ILE A 233 12.84 8.12 -23.59
N GLY A 234 13.71 7.70 -22.71
CA GLY A 234 14.85 6.83 -23.05
C GLY A 234 14.45 5.39 -23.37
N ARG A 235 13.60 4.80 -22.54
CA ARG A 235 13.21 3.38 -22.64
C ARG A 235 12.12 3.14 -23.67
N TYR A 236 11.11 4.02 -23.73
CA TYR A 236 9.92 3.85 -24.57
C TYR A 236 9.90 4.81 -25.77
N GLN A 237 10.90 5.70 -25.88
CA GLN A 237 11.00 6.69 -26.95
C GLN A 237 9.74 7.56 -27.08
N LEU A 238 9.15 7.88 -25.92
CA LEU A 238 7.98 8.77 -25.84
C LEU A 238 8.44 10.23 -25.82
N THR A 239 7.66 11.09 -26.45
CA THR A 239 7.69 12.52 -26.17
C THR A 239 6.75 12.83 -24.98
N LEU A 240 6.94 13.95 -24.30
CA LEU A 240 6.07 14.37 -23.20
C LEU A 240 4.62 14.63 -23.65
N GLU A 241 4.41 14.94 -24.94
CA GLU A 241 3.09 15.14 -25.54
C GLU A 241 2.36 13.81 -25.81
N GLU A 242 3.10 12.70 -25.91
CA GLU A 242 2.55 11.36 -26.13
C GLU A 242 2.13 10.67 -24.82
N ALA A 243 2.59 11.16 -23.69
CA ALA A 243 2.15 10.72 -22.36
C ALA A 243 1.04 11.65 -21.88
N THR A 244 -0.20 11.20 -21.95
CA THR A 244 -1.38 11.92 -21.44
C THR A 244 -1.87 11.22 -20.16
N ASP A 245 -2.52 11.97 -19.28
CA ASP A 245 -2.96 11.50 -17.95
C ASP A 245 -1.78 11.04 -17.07
N ILE A 246 -1.18 12.02 -16.45
CA ILE A 246 -0.19 11.81 -15.37
C ILE A 246 -0.93 12.18 -14.09
N GLU A 247 -1.38 11.19 -13.34
CA GLU A 247 -1.86 11.34 -11.95
C GLU A 247 -0.72 11.04 -10.98
#